data_5bec77591c852c7596850aa4e12d38a1
#
_entry.id   5bec77591c852c7596850aa4e12d38a1
#
_cell.length_a   1.000
_cell.length_b   1.000
_cell.length_c   1.000
_cell.angle_alpha   90.00
_cell.angle_beta   90.00
_cell.angle_gamma   90.00
#
_symmetry.space_group_name_H-M   'P 1'
#
loop_
_entity.id
_entity.type
_entity.pdbx_description
1 polymer ?
#
loop_
_entity_poly.entity_id
_entity_poly.type
_entity_poly.pdbx_seq_one_letter_code
_entity_poly.pdbx_strand_id
1 'polypeptide(L)'
;MRKADERSFKILVTYSIVALAILVFDIAGISGRALWGARYAVMLSMPLYSIRVSVKARVQRLLAASLFLIAAGDFFLYVPLAMGIEEPELYPWGIILFSLAYFMLSAAYSWKSLRDTKEILLTLMPMTAFFAGAYLVLSYADGMIRVSGLLLSTSISFMLWNALCVPLRGLFDKSASKLVVASAFLMLICDAGVGLGMLAGISNELLFDIGRNIVWLAYIPAWAIILMLSSWRLKVR
;
A
#
# COMPACT_ATOMS: atom_id res chain seq x y z
N MET A 1 0.06 8.31 27.87
CA MET A 1 -0.44 7.65 26.65
C MET A 1 -1.86 7.14 26.94
N ARG A 2 -2.86 7.47 26.10
CA ARG A 2 -4.22 6.95 26.27
C ARG A 2 -4.24 5.46 25.85
N LYS A 3 -5.10 4.63 26.45
CA LYS A 3 -5.22 3.18 26.09
C LYS A 3 -5.41 2.91 24.59
N ALA A 4 -6.00 3.85 23.84
CA ALA A 4 -6.13 3.76 22.38
C ALA A 4 -4.78 3.87 21.66
N ASP A 5 -3.87 4.71 22.16
CA ASP A 5 -2.53 4.92 21.56
C ASP A 5 -1.66 3.68 21.77
N GLU A 6 -1.77 3.03 22.93
CA GLU A 6 -1.02 1.81 23.25
C GLU A 6 -1.44 0.62 22.36
N ARG A 7 -2.76 0.46 22.13
CA ARG A 7 -3.28 -0.59 21.24
C ARG A 7 -2.84 -0.38 19.80
N SER A 8 -2.92 0.85 19.33
CA SER A 8 -2.52 1.24 17.97
C SER A 8 -1.03 1.01 17.74
N PHE A 9 -0.20 1.35 18.73
CA PHE A 9 1.24 1.09 18.68
C PHE A 9 1.56 -0.40 18.65
N LYS A 10 0.87 -1.23 19.45
CA LYS A 10 1.05 -2.69 19.43
C LYS A 10 0.74 -3.29 18.06
N ILE A 11 -0.30 -2.80 17.35
CA ILE A 11 -0.61 -3.24 15.98
C ILE A 11 0.60 -2.99 15.07
N LEU A 12 1.11 -1.76 15.03
CA LEU A 12 2.23 -1.41 14.17
C LEU A 12 3.47 -2.25 14.47
N VAL A 13 3.83 -2.38 15.75
CA VAL A 13 4.99 -3.18 16.17
C VAL A 13 4.83 -4.65 15.76
N THR A 14 3.66 -5.25 16.00
CA THR A 14 3.42 -6.66 15.65
C THR A 14 3.59 -6.89 14.14
N TYR A 15 2.97 -6.08 13.30
CA TYR A 15 3.09 -6.24 11.85
C TYR A 15 4.49 -5.91 11.33
N SER A 16 5.21 -4.98 11.96
CA SER A 16 6.60 -4.70 11.61
C SER A 16 7.53 -5.86 11.94
N ILE A 17 7.32 -6.54 13.07
CA ILE A 17 8.06 -7.76 13.42
C ILE A 17 7.78 -8.88 12.40
N VAL A 18 6.52 -9.05 11.99
CA VAL A 18 6.14 -10.03 10.97
C VAL A 18 6.79 -9.70 9.62
N ALA A 19 6.82 -8.43 9.22
CA ALA A 19 7.50 -7.99 8.00
C ALA A 19 8.99 -8.32 8.03
N LEU A 20 9.66 -8.07 9.15
CA LEU A 20 11.07 -8.42 9.36
C LEU A 20 11.30 -9.95 9.32
N ALA A 21 10.41 -10.74 9.91
CA ALA A 21 10.51 -12.20 9.84
C ALA A 21 10.38 -12.70 8.40
N ILE A 22 9.43 -12.18 7.62
CA ILE A 22 9.28 -12.50 6.20
C ILE A 22 10.55 -12.13 5.41
N LEU A 23 11.14 -10.95 5.67
CA LEU A 23 12.37 -10.53 5.04
C LEU A 23 13.54 -11.47 5.36
N VAL A 24 13.67 -11.90 6.63
CA VAL A 24 14.71 -12.86 7.05
C VAL A 24 14.55 -14.20 6.29
N PHE A 25 13.32 -14.69 6.14
CA PHE A 25 13.06 -15.90 5.37
C PHE A 25 13.41 -15.74 3.88
N ASP A 26 13.09 -14.59 3.28
CA ASP A 26 13.45 -14.29 1.89
C ASP A 26 14.98 -14.27 1.70
N ILE A 27 15.72 -13.58 2.60
CA ILE A 27 17.19 -13.49 2.54
C ILE A 27 17.82 -14.86 2.78
N ALA A 28 17.24 -15.70 3.67
CA ALA A 28 17.71 -17.06 3.93
C ALA A 28 17.40 -18.04 2.78
N GLY A 29 16.78 -17.59 1.70
CA GLY A 29 16.41 -18.44 0.57
C GLY A 29 15.27 -19.43 0.88
N ILE A 30 14.57 -19.25 1.99
CA ILE A 30 13.39 -20.04 2.36
C ILE A 30 12.22 -19.48 1.53
N SER A 31 12.24 -19.82 0.24
CA SER A 31 11.16 -19.49 -0.68
C SER A 31 10.26 -20.71 -0.88
N GLY A 32 8.99 -20.50 -1.17
CA GLY A 32 8.08 -21.59 -1.47
C GLY A 32 6.62 -21.25 -1.22
N ARG A 33 5.76 -22.20 -1.58
CA ARG A 33 4.29 -22.06 -1.47
C ARG A 33 3.83 -21.64 -0.08
N ALA A 34 4.45 -22.20 0.96
CA ALA A 34 4.13 -21.87 2.36
C ALA A 34 4.38 -20.40 2.69
N LEU A 35 5.44 -19.79 2.17
CA LEU A 35 5.75 -18.39 2.39
C LEU A 35 4.75 -17.46 1.66
N TRP A 36 4.33 -17.81 0.45
CA TRP A 36 3.27 -17.09 -0.26
C TRP A 36 1.95 -17.13 0.51
N GLY A 37 1.57 -18.32 1.00
CA GLY A 37 0.40 -18.47 1.86
C GLY A 37 0.48 -17.66 3.16
N ALA A 38 1.66 -17.63 3.81
CA ALA A 38 1.89 -16.84 5.02
C ALA A 38 1.76 -15.33 4.75
N ARG A 39 2.33 -14.84 3.67
CA ARG A 39 2.21 -13.43 3.22
C ARG A 39 0.75 -13.05 3.05
N TYR A 40 0.00 -13.85 2.30
CA TYR A 40 -1.42 -13.63 2.10
C TYR A 40 -2.22 -13.66 3.42
N ALA A 41 -1.94 -14.63 4.30
CA ALA A 41 -2.61 -14.73 5.61
C ALA A 41 -2.37 -13.48 6.48
N VAL A 42 -1.16 -12.92 6.45
CA VAL A 42 -0.84 -11.66 7.15
C VAL A 42 -1.69 -10.53 6.59
N MET A 43 -1.76 -10.37 5.27
CA MET A 43 -2.55 -9.31 4.64
C MET A 43 -4.04 -9.48 4.89
N LEU A 44 -4.58 -10.70 4.81
CA LEU A 44 -5.97 -11.01 5.11
C LEU A 44 -6.34 -10.76 6.59
N SER A 45 -5.39 -10.91 7.51
CA SER A 45 -5.61 -10.62 8.93
C SER A 45 -5.94 -9.16 9.21
N MET A 46 -5.44 -8.22 8.40
CA MET A 46 -5.64 -6.78 8.58
C MET A 46 -7.10 -6.36 8.38
N PRO A 47 -7.79 -6.66 7.25
CA PRO A 47 -9.21 -6.33 7.10
C PRO A 47 -10.08 -7.07 8.13
N LEU A 48 -9.80 -8.34 8.45
CA LEU A 48 -10.54 -9.08 9.48
C LEU A 48 -10.41 -8.41 10.85
N TYR A 49 -9.22 -7.95 11.22
CA TYR A 49 -9.03 -7.22 12.46
C TYR A 49 -9.69 -5.83 12.41
N SER A 50 -9.71 -5.17 11.25
CA SER A 50 -10.34 -3.85 11.08
C SER A 50 -11.85 -3.86 11.39
N ILE A 51 -12.55 -4.97 11.11
CA ILE A 51 -13.99 -5.14 11.48
C ILE A 51 -14.21 -4.90 12.97
N ARG A 52 -13.28 -5.35 13.81
CA ARG A 52 -13.39 -5.28 15.28
C ARG A 52 -12.95 -3.94 15.84
N VAL A 53 -12.07 -3.22 15.16
CA VAL A 53 -11.40 -2.04 15.73
C VAL A 53 -11.75 -0.73 15.04
N SER A 54 -12.26 -0.74 13.80
CA SER A 54 -12.55 0.49 13.06
C SER A 54 -13.65 1.32 13.70
N VAL A 55 -13.44 2.63 13.67
CA VAL A 55 -14.43 3.60 14.10
C VAL A 55 -15.47 3.80 12.99
N LYS A 56 -16.75 4.03 13.35
CA LYS A 56 -17.85 4.16 12.37
C LYS A 56 -17.86 5.49 11.58
N ALA A 57 -16.84 6.34 11.69
CA ALA A 57 -16.77 7.58 10.94
C ALA A 57 -16.41 7.30 9.46
N ARG A 58 -16.83 8.19 8.56
CA ARG A 58 -16.67 7.99 7.10
C ARG A 58 -15.22 7.73 6.68
N VAL A 59 -14.28 8.52 7.18
CA VAL A 59 -12.86 8.37 6.85
C VAL A 59 -12.36 7.00 7.25
N GLN A 60 -12.64 6.55 8.49
CA GLN A 60 -12.20 5.23 8.97
C GLN A 60 -12.85 4.09 8.19
N ARG A 61 -14.10 4.25 7.74
CA ARG A 61 -14.73 3.25 6.86
C ARG A 61 -14.03 3.15 5.50
N LEU A 62 -13.59 4.27 4.93
CA LEU A 62 -12.81 4.27 3.69
C LEU A 62 -11.44 3.60 3.88
N LEU A 63 -10.75 3.90 5.00
CA LEU A 63 -9.51 3.23 5.37
C LEU A 63 -9.70 1.72 5.58
N ALA A 64 -10.77 1.30 6.25
CA ALA A 64 -11.08 -0.12 6.41
C ALA A 64 -11.42 -0.79 5.07
N ALA A 65 -12.22 -0.12 4.20
CA ALA A 65 -12.55 -0.62 2.88
C ALA A 65 -11.31 -0.81 1.99
N SER A 66 -10.33 0.09 2.08
CA SER A 66 -9.07 -0.09 1.34
C SER A 66 -8.31 -1.35 1.78
N LEU A 67 -8.36 -1.74 3.05
CA LEU A 67 -7.77 -3.00 3.53
C LEU A 67 -8.44 -4.24 2.92
N PHE A 68 -9.75 -4.21 2.72
CA PHE A 68 -10.45 -5.32 2.03
C PHE A 68 -10.07 -5.40 0.56
N LEU A 69 -9.99 -4.26 -0.12
CA LEU A 69 -9.62 -4.22 -1.54
C LEU A 69 -8.18 -4.71 -1.76
N ILE A 70 -7.25 -4.34 -0.87
CA ILE A 70 -5.87 -4.79 -0.97
C ILE A 70 -5.75 -6.29 -0.72
N ALA A 71 -6.43 -6.83 0.29
CA ALA A 71 -6.44 -8.27 0.55
C ALA A 71 -7.10 -9.06 -0.58
N ALA A 72 -8.12 -8.49 -1.24
CA ALA A 72 -8.73 -9.07 -2.44
C ALA A 72 -7.75 -9.01 -3.64
N GLY A 73 -6.97 -7.94 -3.78
CA GLY A 73 -5.91 -7.85 -4.78
C GLY A 73 -4.81 -8.89 -4.56
N ASP A 74 -4.37 -9.02 -3.32
CA ASP A 74 -3.38 -10.03 -2.90
C ASP A 74 -3.86 -11.45 -3.14
N PHE A 75 -5.18 -11.70 -3.05
CA PHE A 75 -5.76 -13.00 -3.39
C PHE A 75 -5.41 -13.41 -4.82
N PHE A 76 -5.58 -12.50 -5.79
CA PHE A 76 -5.26 -12.78 -7.20
C PHE A 76 -3.77 -12.92 -7.46
N LEU A 77 -2.91 -12.31 -6.65
CA LEU A 77 -1.45 -12.36 -6.83
C LEU A 77 -0.80 -13.54 -6.11
N TYR A 78 -1.21 -13.84 -4.87
CA TYR A 78 -0.46 -14.75 -4.00
C TYR A 78 -1.11 -16.10 -3.77
N VAL A 79 -2.44 -16.20 -3.84
CA VAL A 79 -3.11 -17.48 -3.62
C VAL A 79 -2.82 -18.47 -4.76
N PRO A 80 -2.87 -18.09 -6.04
CA PRO A 80 -2.44 -18.99 -7.12
C PRO A 80 -1.01 -19.47 -6.94
N LEU A 81 -0.06 -18.58 -6.62
CA LEU A 81 1.34 -18.93 -6.37
C LEU A 81 1.50 -19.91 -5.19
N ALA A 82 0.75 -19.70 -4.10
CA ALA A 82 0.74 -20.62 -2.96
C ALA A 82 0.19 -22.00 -3.33
N MET A 83 -0.74 -22.08 -4.29
CA MET A 83 -1.27 -23.33 -4.85
C MET A 83 -0.35 -23.94 -5.91
N GLY A 84 0.69 -23.22 -6.36
CA GLY A 84 1.58 -23.64 -7.44
C GLY A 84 0.98 -23.46 -8.82
N ILE A 85 0.06 -22.52 -8.95
CA ILE A 85 -0.62 -22.16 -10.20
C ILE A 85 -0.02 -20.84 -10.67
N GLU A 86 0.57 -20.83 -11.86
CA GLU A 86 1.08 -19.62 -12.49
C GLU A 86 0.09 -19.18 -13.58
N GLU A 87 -0.80 -18.25 -13.24
CA GLU A 87 -1.78 -17.68 -14.15
C GLU A 87 -1.59 -16.17 -14.29
N PRO A 88 -0.74 -15.71 -15.23
CA PRO A 88 -0.48 -14.29 -15.44
C PRO A 88 -1.73 -13.47 -15.76
N GLU A 89 -2.77 -14.11 -16.28
CA GLU A 89 -4.06 -13.48 -16.60
C GLU A 89 -4.81 -12.96 -15.36
N LEU A 90 -4.46 -13.44 -14.17
CA LEU A 90 -5.04 -12.99 -12.90
C LEU A 90 -4.40 -11.70 -12.38
N TYR A 91 -3.14 -11.41 -12.75
CA TYR A 91 -2.40 -10.25 -12.24
C TYR A 91 -3.08 -8.90 -12.51
N PRO A 92 -3.66 -8.62 -13.69
CA PRO A 92 -4.36 -7.37 -13.94
C PRO A 92 -5.51 -7.13 -12.95
N TRP A 93 -6.22 -8.15 -12.53
CA TRP A 93 -7.32 -8.03 -11.56
C TRP A 93 -6.82 -7.65 -10.18
N GLY A 94 -5.71 -8.24 -9.74
CA GLY A 94 -5.03 -7.82 -8.51
C GLY A 94 -4.62 -6.35 -8.55
N ILE A 95 -4.00 -5.92 -9.66
CA ILE A 95 -3.56 -4.53 -9.87
C ILE A 95 -4.74 -3.56 -9.88
N ILE A 96 -5.87 -3.92 -10.50
CA ILE A 96 -7.10 -3.10 -10.49
C ILE A 96 -7.63 -2.92 -9.07
N LEU A 97 -7.65 -4.00 -8.27
CA LEU A 97 -8.10 -3.92 -6.87
C LEU A 97 -7.17 -3.05 -6.00
N PHE A 98 -5.86 -3.10 -6.24
CA PHE A 98 -4.91 -2.18 -5.61
C PHE A 98 -5.19 -0.73 -5.99
N SER A 99 -5.45 -0.48 -7.28
CA SER A 99 -5.80 0.85 -7.76
C SER A 99 -7.05 1.39 -7.07
N LEU A 100 -8.08 0.56 -6.92
CA LEU A 100 -9.30 0.91 -6.18
C LEU A 100 -9.01 1.18 -4.70
N ALA A 101 -8.12 0.39 -4.06
CA ALA A 101 -7.70 0.64 -2.69
C ALA A 101 -7.04 2.02 -2.54
N TYR A 102 -6.15 2.40 -3.46
CA TYR A 102 -5.52 3.72 -3.46
C TYR A 102 -6.51 4.85 -3.73
N PHE A 103 -7.50 4.65 -4.57
CA PHE A 103 -8.59 5.63 -4.72
C PHE A 103 -9.42 5.78 -3.44
N MET A 104 -9.69 4.69 -2.69
CA MET A 104 -10.37 4.78 -1.40
C MET A 104 -9.53 5.54 -0.37
N LEU A 105 -8.21 5.32 -0.31
CA LEU A 105 -7.30 6.10 0.52
C LEU A 105 -7.31 7.58 0.11
N SER A 106 -7.23 7.86 -1.20
CA SER A 106 -7.29 9.21 -1.73
C SER A 106 -8.59 9.91 -1.31
N ALA A 107 -9.73 9.23 -1.42
CA ALA A 107 -11.02 9.75 -0.96
C ALA A 107 -11.06 10.01 0.55
N ALA A 108 -10.41 9.16 1.36
CA ALA A 108 -10.28 9.37 2.79
C ALA A 108 -9.46 10.61 3.13
N TYR A 109 -8.41 10.90 2.37
CA TYR A 109 -7.49 12.02 2.58
C TYR A 109 -7.97 13.34 1.99
N SER A 110 -8.86 13.32 0.99
CA SER A 110 -9.36 14.50 0.28
C SER A 110 -10.56 15.19 0.95
N TRP A 111 -11.05 14.67 2.08
CA TRP A 111 -12.31 15.10 2.72
C TRP A 111 -12.42 16.62 3.00
N LYS A 112 -11.29 17.32 3.12
CA LYS A 112 -11.22 18.77 3.34
C LYS A 112 -10.18 19.41 2.41
N SER A 113 -10.40 19.37 1.09
CA SER A 113 -9.52 20.06 0.15
C SER A 113 -9.65 21.57 0.32
N LEU A 114 -8.53 22.26 0.56
CA LEU A 114 -8.50 23.72 0.77
C LEU A 114 -8.25 24.50 -0.52
N ARG A 115 -7.88 23.87 -1.64
CA ARG A 115 -7.46 24.55 -2.90
C ARG A 115 -6.41 25.66 -2.66
N ASP A 116 -5.48 25.43 -1.74
CA ASP A 116 -4.40 26.36 -1.42
C ASP A 116 -3.25 26.21 -2.43
N THR A 117 -2.54 27.31 -2.73
CA THR A 117 -1.33 27.32 -3.56
C THR A 117 -0.29 26.29 -3.07
N LYS A 118 -0.21 26.07 -1.74
CA LYS A 118 0.67 25.05 -1.14
C LYS A 118 0.30 23.63 -1.56
N GLU A 119 -0.99 23.30 -1.72
CA GLU A 119 -1.42 22.00 -2.23
C GLU A 119 -0.98 21.78 -3.69
N ILE A 120 -0.96 22.84 -4.49
CA ILE A 120 -0.51 22.80 -5.88
C ILE A 120 1.01 22.51 -5.94
N LEU A 121 1.80 23.17 -5.10
CA LEU A 121 3.26 22.92 -5.06
C LEU A 121 3.60 21.47 -4.67
N LEU A 122 2.76 20.86 -3.83
CA LEU A 122 2.93 19.44 -3.45
C LEU A 122 2.57 18.46 -4.58
N THR A 123 2.09 18.91 -5.75
CA THR A 123 1.81 18.02 -6.90
C THR A 123 3.08 17.57 -7.62
N LEU A 124 4.19 18.28 -7.51
CA LEU A 124 5.42 17.98 -8.26
C LEU A 124 5.91 16.55 -8.04
N MET A 125 5.98 16.13 -6.77
CA MET A 125 6.45 14.78 -6.44
C MET A 125 5.51 13.66 -6.94
N PRO A 126 4.19 13.71 -6.71
CA PRO A 126 3.24 12.77 -7.29
C PRO A 126 3.26 12.73 -8.82
N MET A 127 3.44 13.87 -9.48
CA MET A 127 3.59 13.93 -10.94
C MET A 127 4.86 13.19 -11.40
N THR A 128 5.99 13.40 -10.72
CA THR A 128 7.22 12.67 -11.04
C THR A 128 7.02 11.17 -10.87
N ALA A 129 6.38 10.73 -9.78
CA ALA A 129 6.05 9.32 -9.54
C ALA A 129 5.12 8.75 -10.63
N PHE A 130 4.11 9.54 -11.06
CA PHE A 130 3.22 9.17 -12.17
C PHE A 130 3.99 8.96 -13.47
N PHE A 131 4.79 9.94 -13.88
CA PHE A 131 5.53 9.84 -15.15
C PHE A 131 6.55 8.71 -15.13
N ALA A 132 7.25 8.48 -14.01
CA ALA A 132 8.16 7.35 -13.88
C ALA A 132 7.43 6.01 -13.98
N GLY A 133 6.33 5.84 -13.25
CA GLY A 133 5.50 4.63 -13.31
C GLY A 133 4.88 4.40 -14.69
N ALA A 134 4.32 5.45 -15.30
CA ALA A 134 3.75 5.37 -16.64
C ALA A 134 4.81 5.01 -17.70
N TYR A 135 6.00 5.58 -17.60
CA TYR A 135 7.11 5.24 -18.50
C TYR A 135 7.47 3.75 -18.39
N LEU A 136 7.64 3.23 -17.17
CA LEU A 136 7.93 1.82 -16.94
C LEU A 136 6.84 0.92 -17.53
N VAL A 137 5.60 1.20 -17.24
CA VAL A 137 4.45 0.40 -17.72
C VAL A 137 4.38 0.44 -19.25
N LEU A 138 4.51 1.61 -19.88
CA LEU A 138 4.45 1.75 -21.34
C LEU A 138 5.61 1.06 -22.02
N SER A 139 6.79 1.02 -21.41
CA SER A 139 8.00 0.42 -21.98
C SER A 139 8.04 -1.09 -21.88
N TYR A 140 7.44 -1.69 -20.83
CA TYR A 140 7.67 -3.08 -20.47
C TYR A 140 6.41 -3.93 -20.31
N ALA A 141 5.22 -3.34 -20.40
CA ALA A 141 3.96 -4.06 -20.24
C ALA A 141 3.09 -3.99 -21.49
N ASP A 142 2.32 -5.05 -21.74
CA ASP A 142 1.37 -5.16 -22.84
C ASP A 142 -0.04 -5.52 -22.37
N GLY A 143 -1.01 -5.38 -23.25
CA GLY A 143 -2.38 -5.81 -23.04
C GLY A 143 -3.03 -5.25 -21.78
N MET A 144 -3.68 -6.11 -21.02
CA MET A 144 -4.37 -5.75 -19.77
C MET A 144 -3.42 -5.33 -18.65
N ILE A 145 -2.18 -5.84 -18.62
CA ILE A 145 -1.17 -5.43 -17.64
C ILE A 145 -0.80 -3.96 -17.86
N ARG A 146 -0.68 -3.52 -19.12
CA ARG A 146 -0.44 -2.11 -19.45
C ARG A 146 -1.55 -1.21 -18.93
N VAL A 147 -2.81 -1.57 -19.18
CA VAL A 147 -3.97 -0.78 -18.75
C VAL A 147 -4.07 -0.71 -17.22
N SER A 148 -3.97 -1.85 -16.54
CA SER A 148 -4.04 -1.92 -15.08
C SER A 148 -2.84 -1.23 -14.41
N GLY A 149 -1.64 -1.32 -14.97
CA GLY A 149 -0.44 -0.63 -14.49
C GLY A 149 -0.52 0.89 -14.63
N LEU A 150 -1.10 1.42 -15.73
CA LEU A 150 -1.37 2.85 -15.86
C LEU A 150 -2.41 3.34 -14.85
N LEU A 151 -3.43 2.53 -14.60
CA LEU A 151 -4.44 2.81 -13.57
C LEU A 151 -3.79 2.85 -12.17
N LEU A 152 -2.89 1.91 -11.88
CA LEU A 152 -2.13 1.87 -10.63
C LEU A 152 -1.23 3.11 -10.48
N SER A 153 -0.45 3.47 -11.52
CA SER A 153 0.41 4.66 -11.51
C SER A 153 -0.39 5.95 -11.27
N THR A 154 -1.59 6.03 -11.84
CA THR A 154 -2.51 7.16 -11.62
C THR A 154 -3.01 7.18 -10.18
N SER A 155 -3.51 6.05 -9.69
CA SER A 155 -4.15 5.97 -8.38
C SER A 155 -3.17 6.20 -7.23
N ILE A 156 -1.95 5.65 -7.31
CA ILE A 156 -0.93 5.88 -6.28
C ILE A 156 -0.43 7.33 -6.27
N SER A 157 -0.27 7.95 -7.44
CA SER A 157 0.14 9.35 -7.54
C SER A 157 -0.93 10.27 -6.94
N PHE A 158 -2.20 9.99 -7.20
CA PHE A 158 -3.32 10.74 -6.64
C PHE A 158 -3.44 10.53 -5.12
N MET A 159 -3.24 9.31 -4.64
CA MET A 159 -3.20 8.99 -3.21
C MET A 159 -2.03 9.70 -2.52
N LEU A 160 -0.83 9.67 -3.10
CA LEU A 160 0.35 10.34 -2.56
C LEU A 160 0.15 11.85 -2.45
N TRP A 161 -0.40 12.50 -3.49
CA TRP A 161 -0.73 13.93 -3.43
C TRP A 161 -1.68 14.25 -2.29
N ASN A 162 -2.79 13.51 -2.17
CA ASN A 162 -3.74 13.73 -1.10
C ASN A 162 -3.13 13.48 0.28
N ALA A 163 -2.28 12.45 0.44
CA ALA A 163 -1.58 12.16 1.68
C ALA A 163 -0.63 13.30 2.09
N LEU A 164 0.13 13.86 1.14
CA LEU A 164 1.02 15.01 1.39
C LEU A 164 0.24 16.27 1.81
N CYS A 165 -0.99 16.43 1.33
CA CYS A 165 -1.85 17.54 1.70
C CYS A 165 -2.53 17.37 3.08
N VAL A 166 -2.60 16.16 3.64
CA VAL A 166 -3.28 15.88 4.93
C VAL A 166 -2.81 16.80 6.07
N PRO A 167 -1.50 17.08 6.27
CA PRO A 167 -1.05 17.98 7.32
C PRO A 167 -1.58 19.42 7.17
N LEU A 168 -1.78 19.89 5.93
CA LEU A 168 -2.31 21.22 5.64
C LEU A 168 -3.81 21.29 5.89
N ARG A 169 -4.53 20.21 5.60
CA ARG A 169 -5.99 20.11 5.71
C ARG A 169 -6.49 19.96 7.16
N GLY A 170 -5.62 19.60 8.09
CA GLY A 170 -5.97 19.42 9.50
C GLY A 170 -7.02 18.35 9.76
N LEU A 171 -7.15 17.37 8.87
CA LEU A 171 -8.11 16.27 8.98
C LEU A 171 -7.79 15.33 10.14
N PHE A 172 -6.50 15.09 10.36
CA PHE A 172 -5.95 14.27 11.43
C PHE A 172 -5.15 15.15 12.39
N ASP A 173 -4.91 14.67 13.61
CA ASP A 173 -3.93 15.30 14.48
C ASP A 173 -2.51 15.21 13.88
N LYS A 174 -1.57 15.96 14.46
CA LYS A 174 -0.20 16.06 13.93
C LYS A 174 0.52 14.72 13.81
N SER A 175 0.27 13.80 14.75
CA SER A 175 0.89 12.47 14.75
C SER A 175 0.28 11.57 13.69
N ALA A 176 -1.04 11.51 13.60
CA ALA A 176 -1.73 10.73 12.59
C ALA A 176 -1.46 11.26 11.18
N SER A 177 -1.35 12.58 10.99
CA SER A 177 -0.96 13.18 9.70
C SER A 177 0.42 12.72 9.23
N LYS A 178 1.40 12.64 10.14
CA LYS A 178 2.73 12.11 9.81
C LYS A 178 2.69 10.63 9.41
N LEU A 179 1.85 9.85 10.08
CA LEU A 179 1.67 8.43 9.76
C LEU A 179 1.00 8.23 8.40
N VAL A 180 0.03 9.06 8.03
CA VAL A 180 -0.56 9.05 6.68
C VAL A 180 0.52 9.29 5.64
N VAL A 181 1.35 10.31 5.81
CA VAL A 181 2.45 10.62 4.88
C VAL A 181 3.45 9.47 4.84
N ALA A 182 3.86 8.93 6.00
CA ALA A 182 4.78 7.80 6.06
C ALA A 182 4.23 6.55 5.35
N SER A 183 2.95 6.22 5.55
CA SER A 183 2.30 5.10 4.85
C SER A 183 2.30 5.30 3.34
N ALA A 184 2.00 6.51 2.85
CA ALA A 184 2.00 6.81 1.42
C ALA A 184 3.40 6.69 0.80
N PHE A 185 4.46 7.10 1.50
CA PHE A 185 5.84 6.89 1.06
C PHE A 185 6.23 5.41 1.05
N LEU A 186 5.84 4.65 2.06
CA LEU A 186 6.10 3.20 2.09
C LEU A 186 5.39 2.50 0.92
N MET A 187 4.15 2.89 0.58
CA MET A 187 3.44 2.38 -0.58
C MET A 187 4.17 2.73 -1.89
N LEU A 188 4.64 3.97 -2.04
CA LEU A 188 5.43 4.37 -3.20
C LEU A 188 6.74 3.56 -3.32
N ILE A 189 7.44 3.33 -2.20
CA ILE A 189 8.65 2.50 -2.16
C ILE A 189 8.33 1.06 -2.54
N CYS A 190 7.21 0.51 -2.07
CA CYS A 190 6.74 -0.82 -2.44
C CYS A 190 6.53 -0.93 -3.96
N ASP A 191 5.78 -0.01 -4.55
CA ASP A 191 5.48 -0.04 -5.99
C ASP A 191 6.73 0.25 -6.84
N ALA A 192 7.66 1.09 -6.35
CA ALA A 192 8.97 1.24 -6.97
C ALA A 192 9.77 -0.07 -6.93
N GLY A 193 9.67 -0.85 -5.85
CA GLY A 193 10.26 -2.19 -5.76
C GLY A 193 9.69 -3.17 -6.79
N VAL A 194 8.37 -3.13 -7.01
CA VAL A 194 7.72 -3.91 -8.08
C VAL A 194 8.24 -3.47 -9.45
N GLY A 195 8.32 -2.16 -9.70
CA GLY A 195 8.87 -1.60 -10.94
C GLY A 195 10.33 -2.03 -11.18
N LEU A 196 11.17 -2.02 -10.14
CA LEU A 196 12.54 -2.53 -10.20
C LEU A 196 12.57 -4.02 -10.55
N GLY A 197 11.68 -4.83 -9.98
CA GLY A 197 11.53 -6.25 -10.32
C GLY A 197 11.18 -6.46 -11.80
N MET A 198 10.31 -5.62 -12.37
CA MET A 198 9.98 -5.66 -13.80
C MET A 198 11.19 -5.30 -14.68
N LEU A 199 11.98 -4.30 -14.31
CA LEU A 199 13.22 -3.93 -15.02
C LEU A 199 14.29 -5.02 -14.90
N ALA A 200 14.43 -5.63 -13.74
CA ALA A 200 15.45 -6.64 -13.45
C ALA A 200 15.19 -7.97 -14.17
N GLY A 201 13.94 -8.33 -14.42
CA GLY A 201 13.58 -9.49 -15.25
C GLY A 201 14.19 -9.46 -16.64
N ILE A 202 14.77 -8.30 -17.05
CA ILE A 202 15.42 -8.07 -18.32
C ILE A 202 16.95 -8.14 -18.22
N SER A 203 17.60 -7.91 -17.07
CA SER A 203 19.05 -7.66 -17.04
C SER A 203 19.84 -8.00 -15.77
N ASN A 204 19.25 -8.25 -14.58
CA ASN A 204 20.08 -8.39 -13.36
C ASN A 204 19.35 -9.04 -12.18
N GLU A 205 19.78 -10.26 -11.76
CA GLU A 205 19.24 -10.98 -10.60
C GLU A 205 19.34 -10.19 -9.27
N LEU A 206 20.43 -9.44 -9.07
CA LEU A 206 20.61 -8.63 -7.86
C LEU A 206 19.52 -7.55 -7.72
N LEU A 207 19.18 -6.86 -8.82
CA LEU A 207 18.11 -5.86 -8.82
C LEU A 207 16.74 -6.49 -8.56
N PHE A 208 16.51 -7.72 -9.07
CA PHE A 208 15.29 -8.47 -8.80
C PHE A 208 15.13 -8.80 -7.31
N ASP A 209 16.19 -9.31 -6.67
CA ASP A 209 16.18 -9.63 -5.25
C ASP A 209 16.02 -8.39 -4.36
N ILE A 210 16.70 -7.29 -4.71
CA ILE A 210 16.55 -6.01 -4.02
C ILE A 210 15.08 -5.53 -4.13
N GLY A 211 14.51 -5.55 -5.34
CA GLY A 211 13.12 -5.15 -5.57
C GLY A 211 12.15 -5.98 -4.72
N ARG A 212 12.28 -7.31 -4.75
CA ARG A 212 11.45 -8.24 -3.96
C ARG A 212 11.52 -7.97 -2.46
N ASN A 213 12.71 -7.76 -1.92
CA ASN A 213 12.92 -7.50 -0.49
C ASN A 213 12.33 -6.14 -0.06
N ILE A 214 12.50 -5.10 -0.87
CA ILE A 214 11.94 -3.76 -0.63
C ILE A 214 10.41 -3.82 -0.58
N VAL A 215 9.78 -4.59 -1.48
CA VAL A 215 8.32 -4.73 -1.52
C VAL A 215 7.78 -5.15 -0.15
N TRP A 216 8.24 -6.24 0.43
CA TRP A 216 7.68 -6.75 1.69
C TRP A 216 8.04 -5.91 2.90
N LEU A 217 9.24 -5.33 2.91
CA LEU A 217 9.68 -4.44 4.00
C LEU A 217 8.84 -3.15 4.05
N ALA A 218 8.39 -2.65 2.91
CA ALA A 218 7.57 -1.45 2.83
C ALA A 218 6.05 -1.76 2.90
N TYR A 219 5.60 -2.84 2.28
CA TYR A 219 4.19 -3.17 2.08
C TYR A 219 3.44 -3.43 3.40
N ILE A 220 3.91 -4.38 4.19
CA ILE A 220 3.23 -4.75 5.45
C ILE A 220 3.16 -3.57 6.43
N PRO A 221 4.25 -2.80 6.71
CA PRO A 221 4.15 -1.64 7.58
C PRO A 221 3.24 -0.53 7.04
N ALA A 222 3.21 -0.31 5.72
CA ALA A 222 2.32 0.68 5.11
C ALA A 222 0.86 0.38 5.44
N TRP A 223 0.42 -0.84 5.24
CA TRP A 223 -0.96 -1.27 5.50
C TRP A 223 -1.26 -1.42 7.00
N ALA A 224 -0.27 -1.78 7.81
CA ALA A 224 -0.41 -1.76 9.27
C ALA A 224 -0.69 -0.35 9.81
N ILE A 225 -0.08 0.69 9.21
CA ILE A 225 -0.39 2.08 9.53
C ILE A 225 -1.85 2.41 9.16
N ILE A 226 -2.34 1.97 8.00
CA ILE A 226 -3.74 2.18 7.59
C ILE A 226 -4.70 1.48 8.56
N LEU A 227 -4.40 0.23 8.95
CA LEU A 227 -5.17 -0.49 9.96
C LEU A 227 -5.21 0.29 11.30
N MET A 228 -4.06 0.79 11.74
CA MET A 228 -3.97 1.61 12.95
C MET A 228 -4.81 2.89 12.81
N LEU A 229 -4.72 3.61 11.69
CA LEU A 229 -5.48 4.83 11.43
C LEU A 229 -6.99 4.57 11.33
N SER A 230 -7.43 3.40 10.86
CA SER A 230 -8.84 3.01 10.83
C SER A 230 -9.44 2.89 12.24
N SER A 231 -8.62 2.58 13.23
CA SER A 231 -9.00 2.49 14.64
C SER A 231 -8.80 3.81 15.41
N TRP A 232 -8.13 4.80 14.80
CA TRP A 232 -7.77 6.06 15.45
C TRP A 232 -9.00 6.94 15.63
N ARG A 233 -9.24 7.42 16.83
CA ARG A 233 -10.31 8.39 17.08
C ARG A 233 -9.88 9.76 16.53
N LEU A 234 -10.41 10.13 15.37
CA LEU A 234 -10.23 11.46 14.84
C LEU A 234 -10.80 12.48 15.83
N LYS A 235 -10.03 13.50 16.17
CA LYS A 235 -10.60 14.71 16.73
C LYS A 235 -11.25 15.45 15.53
N VAL A 236 -12.54 15.18 15.32
CA VAL A 236 -13.35 15.99 14.41
C VAL A 236 -13.39 17.38 15.03
N ARG A 237 -12.64 18.32 14.46
CA ARG A 237 -12.77 19.75 14.72
C ARG A 237 -13.80 20.34 13.78
#